data_9a475f84a76002414067b6ee0cb301c2
#
_entry.id   9a475f84a76002414067b6ee0cb301c2
#
_cell.length_a   1.000
_cell.length_b   1.000
_cell.length_c   1.000
_cell.angle_alpha   90.00
_cell.angle_beta   90.00
_cell.angle_gamma   90.00
#
_symmetry.space_group_name_H-M   'P 1'
#
loop_
_entity.id
_entity.type
_entity.pdbx_description
1 polymer ?
#
loop_
_entity_poly.entity_id
_entity_poly.type
_entity_poly.pdbx_seq_one_letter_code
_entity_poly.pdbx_strand_id
1 'polypeptide(L)'
;MDKQTIFYCYRMTHDYGINPCVFTENYDTTPHLLTEGGCMLQLRRNIKKNWADKINSKSVDAYIMAVAGHSNDGKKWRDDQGMFITPKYNHLIFVAKISEILTMKEYLLSPKSNNRRDAYTYQWLIEKYGLNQSSFMKEIVILADRFNYFGKSP
;
A
#
# COMPACT_ATOMS: atom_id res chain seq x y z
N MET A 1 1.65 18.16 25.11
CA MET A 1 2.70 18.26 24.07
C MET A 1 2.07 17.90 22.73
N ASP A 2 2.25 18.75 21.75
CA ASP A 2 1.75 18.48 20.42
C ASP A 2 2.51 17.30 19.81
N LYS A 3 1.75 16.37 19.26
CA LYS A 3 2.28 15.17 18.64
C LYS A 3 2.93 15.52 17.29
N GLN A 4 4.16 15.08 17.06
CA GLN A 4 4.83 15.30 15.78
C GLN A 4 4.05 14.65 14.65
N THR A 5 3.85 15.38 13.57
CA THR A 5 3.20 14.88 12.35
C THR A 5 4.19 14.82 11.20
N ILE A 6 4.17 13.70 10.46
CA ILE A 6 5.08 13.40 9.37
C ILE A 6 4.28 13.07 8.13
N PHE A 7 4.71 13.59 6.98
CA PHE A 7 4.07 13.34 5.69
C PHE A 7 5.05 12.76 4.68
N TYR A 8 4.61 11.73 3.99
CA TYR A 8 5.29 11.16 2.83
C TYR A 8 4.38 11.26 1.61
N CYS A 9 4.93 11.74 0.51
CA CYS A 9 4.22 11.82 -0.76
C CYS A 9 5.06 11.18 -1.86
N TYR A 10 4.42 10.38 -2.73
CA TYR A 10 5.09 9.81 -3.89
C TYR A 10 4.20 9.82 -5.14
N ARG A 11 4.81 9.58 -6.29
CA ARG A 11 4.10 9.45 -7.56
C ARG A 11 3.89 7.98 -7.91
N MET A 12 2.65 7.65 -8.22
CA MET A 12 2.28 6.34 -8.77
C MET A 12 2.20 6.42 -10.29
N THR A 13 2.74 5.42 -10.97
CA THR A 13 2.66 5.30 -12.44
C THR A 13 1.64 4.25 -12.89
N HIS A 14 1.12 3.47 -11.96
CA HIS A 14 0.10 2.43 -12.20
C HIS A 14 -0.58 2.05 -10.88
N ASP A 15 -1.80 1.54 -10.98
CA ASP A 15 -2.54 0.94 -9.89
C ASP A 15 -3.27 -0.32 -10.40
N TYR A 16 -2.87 -1.47 -9.88
CA TYR A 16 -3.47 -2.76 -10.20
C TYR A 16 -4.33 -3.31 -9.05
N GLY A 17 -4.64 -2.47 -8.05
CA GLY A 17 -5.40 -2.87 -6.87
C GLY A 17 -4.62 -3.75 -5.88
N ILE A 18 -3.29 -3.73 -5.95
CA ILE A 18 -2.40 -4.49 -5.06
C ILE A 18 -1.54 -3.55 -4.22
N ASN A 19 -1.13 -2.43 -4.76
CA ASN A 19 -0.26 -1.45 -4.10
C ASN A 19 -0.61 -0.02 -4.54
N PRO A 20 -1.38 0.73 -3.75
CA PRO A 20 -2.02 0.33 -2.50
C PRO A 20 -3.12 -0.71 -2.71
N CYS A 21 -3.36 -1.54 -1.71
CA CYS A 21 -4.46 -2.48 -1.72
C CYS A 21 -5.55 -2.08 -0.72
N VAL A 22 -6.77 -1.95 -1.22
CA VAL A 22 -7.99 -1.73 -0.42
C VAL A 22 -9.05 -2.78 -0.75
N PHE A 23 -8.66 -3.85 -1.47
CA PHE A 23 -9.57 -4.83 -2.04
C PHE A 23 -9.40 -6.22 -1.43
N THR A 24 -10.50 -6.97 -1.42
CA THR A 24 -10.48 -8.42 -1.24
C THR A 24 -9.91 -9.11 -2.48
N GLU A 25 -9.66 -10.41 -2.40
CA GLU A 25 -9.26 -11.23 -3.55
C GLU A 25 -10.26 -11.17 -4.71
N ASN A 26 -11.54 -10.93 -4.43
CA ASN A 26 -12.62 -10.78 -5.42
C ASN A 26 -12.88 -9.33 -5.84
N TYR A 27 -11.97 -8.40 -5.56
CA TYR A 27 -12.10 -6.97 -5.83
C TYR A 27 -13.21 -6.22 -5.07
N ASP A 28 -13.82 -6.83 -4.08
CA ASP A 28 -14.67 -6.08 -3.16
C ASP A 28 -13.80 -5.17 -2.30
N THR A 29 -14.30 -3.99 -1.96
CA THR A 29 -13.58 -3.11 -1.05
C THR A 29 -13.54 -3.71 0.35
N THR A 30 -12.33 -3.83 0.91
CA THR A 30 -12.15 -4.13 2.33
C THR A 30 -12.28 -2.84 3.12
N PRO A 31 -13.39 -2.62 3.83
CA PRO A 31 -13.52 -1.42 4.63
C PRO A 31 -12.41 -1.39 5.69
N HIS A 32 -11.87 -0.20 5.90
CA HIS A 32 -11.00 0.14 7.02
C HIS A 32 -9.54 -0.36 6.99
N LEU A 33 -9.02 -0.89 5.88
CA LEU A 33 -7.61 -1.20 5.78
C LEU A 33 -7.06 -0.94 4.38
N LEU A 34 -6.05 -0.06 4.31
CA LEU A 34 -5.17 0.11 3.17
C LEU A 34 -3.82 -0.50 3.50
N THR A 35 -3.25 -1.26 2.56
CA THR A 35 -1.90 -1.80 2.67
C THR A 35 -1.03 -1.37 1.51
N GLU A 36 0.25 -1.10 1.79
CA GLU A 36 1.28 -0.78 0.81
C GLU A 36 2.51 -1.66 1.07
N GLY A 37 2.67 -2.71 0.27
CA GLY A 37 3.69 -3.74 0.51
C GLY A 37 4.57 -4.08 -0.70
N GLY A 38 4.11 -3.82 -1.92
CA GLY A 38 4.81 -4.22 -3.15
C GLY A 38 5.54 -3.10 -3.87
N CYS A 39 5.06 -1.87 -3.74
CA CYS A 39 5.66 -0.70 -4.39
C CYS A 39 6.55 0.11 -3.44
N MET A 40 7.29 1.07 -3.99
CA MET A 40 8.05 2.09 -3.22
C MET A 40 8.95 1.52 -2.12
N LEU A 41 9.66 0.45 -2.41
CA LEU A 41 10.50 -0.27 -1.45
C LEU A 41 11.42 0.65 -0.65
N GLN A 42 12.10 1.58 -1.31
CA GLN A 42 13.03 2.49 -0.66
C GLN A 42 12.33 3.46 0.30
N LEU A 43 11.15 3.95 -0.09
CA LEU A 43 10.33 4.79 0.78
C LEU A 43 9.88 4.02 2.04
N ARG A 44 9.37 2.80 1.86
CA ARG A 44 8.93 1.94 2.96
C ARG A 44 10.08 1.61 3.93
N ARG A 45 11.28 1.30 3.40
CA ARG A 45 12.49 1.07 4.21
C ARG A 45 12.90 2.32 4.98
N ASN A 46 12.79 3.50 4.36
CA ASN A 46 13.09 4.78 5.02
C ASN A 46 12.10 5.05 6.17
N ILE A 47 10.81 4.85 5.94
CA ILE A 47 9.78 5.00 6.97
C ILE A 47 10.06 4.03 8.13
N LYS A 48 10.33 2.76 7.84
CA LYS A 48 10.67 1.78 8.86
C LYS A 48 11.88 2.22 9.69
N LYS A 49 12.98 2.54 9.02
CA LYS A 49 14.24 2.89 9.69
C LYS A 49 14.10 4.06 10.66
N ASN A 50 13.33 5.07 10.27
CA ASN A 50 13.29 6.33 11.01
C ASN A 50 12.11 6.42 11.99
N TRP A 51 11.03 5.68 11.75
CA TRP A 51 9.75 5.97 12.41
C TRP A 51 8.95 4.76 12.88
N ALA A 52 9.33 3.51 12.56
CA ALA A 52 8.50 2.34 12.86
C ALA A 52 8.12 2.25 14.35
N ASP A 53 9.09 2.37 15.24
CA ASP A 53 8.84 2.27 16.68
C ASP A 53 7.91 3.38 17.16
N LYS A 54 8.07 4.60 16.64
CA LYS A 54 7.25 5.77 16.99
C LYS A 54 5.84 5.65 16.43
N ILE A 55 5.68 5.10 15.22
CA ILE A 55 4.37 4.85 14.61
C ILE A 55 3.65 3.74 15.36
N ASN A 56 4.30 2.61 15.57
CA ASN A 56 3.71 1.45 16.26
C ASN A 56 3.35 1.77 17.72
N SER A 57 4.15 2.60 18.40
CA SER A 57 3.85 3.09 19.75
C SER A 57 2.85 4.28 19.78
N LYS A 58 2.38 4.73 18.62
CA LYS A 58 1.47 5.87 18.49
C LYS A 58 2.02 7.21 19.01
N SER A 59 3.33 7.35 19.12
CA SER A 59 3.98 8.60 19.61
C SER A 59 4.12 9.67 18.54
N VAL A 60 3.94 9.31 17.26
CA VAL A 60 3.89 10.25 16.13
C VAL A 60 2.66 9.96 15.27
N ASP A 61 2.22 10.97 14.50
CA ASP A 61 1.25 10.80 13.44
C ASP A 61 1.96 10.82 12.09
N ALA A 62 1.92 9.71 11.37
CA ALA A 62 2.55 9.58 10.07
C ALA A 62 1.48 9.37 8.98
N TYR A 63 1.63 10.11 7.88
CA TYR A 63 0.75 10.03 6.74
C TYR A 63 1.54 9.66 5.49
N ILE A 64 0.92 8.84 4.65
CA ILE A 64 1.41 8.52 3.31
C ILE A 64 0.33 8.88 2.30
N MET A 65 0.75 9.48 1.18
CA MET A 65 -0.14 9.81 0.08
C MET A 65 0.53 9.54 -1.25
N ALA A 66 -0.28 9.28 -2.25
CA ALA A 66 0.18 9.12 -3.62
C ALA A 66 -0.61 9.99 -4.57
N VAL A 67 0.08 10.54 -5.56
CA VAL A 67 -0.52 11.27 -6.68
C VAL A 67 -0.22 10.54 -7.98
N ALA A 68 -1.12 10.66 -8.95
CA ALA A 68 -0.95 10.07 -10.27
C ALA A 68 0.28 10.66 -10.97
N GLY A 69 1.17 9.79 -11.41
CA GLY A 69 2.30 10.11 -12.27
C GLY A 69 1.96 9.96 -13.75
N HIS A 70 2.87 10.37 -14.61
CA HIS A 70 2.72 10.18 -16.04
C HIS A 70 2.89 8.70 -16.40
N SER A 71 1.89 8.11 -17.04
CA SER A 71 1.98 6.78 -17.65
C SER A 71 2.08 6.94 -19.17
N ASN A 72 3.16 6.43 -19.76
CA ASN A 72 3.39 6.55 -21.20
C ASN A 72 2.45 5.70 -22.06
N ASP A 73 1.68 4.80 -21.47
CA ASP A 73 0.83 3.86 -22.22
C ASP A 73 -0.62 3.76 -21.73
N GLY A 74 -1.12 4.66 -20.94
CA GLY A 74 -2.54 4.74 -20.52
C GLY A 74 -3.22 3.46 -19.98
N LYS A 75 -2.54 2.31 -20.13
CA LYS A 75 -3.09 0.97 -19.88
C LYS A 75 -2.74 0.41 -18.49
N LYS A 76 -2.12 1.21 -17.62
CA LYS A 76 -1.62 0.74 -16.31
C LYS A 76 -2.54 1.07 -15.15
N TRP A 77 -3.62 1.73 -15.42
CA TRP A 77 -4.62 2.08 -14.40
C TRP A 77 -5.91 1.33 -14.65
N ARG A 78 -6.55 0.90 -13.61
CA ARG A 78 -7.85 0.22 -13.71
C ARG A 78 -8.84 0.85 -12.74
N ASP A 79 -10.08 0.97 -13.22
CA ASP A 79 -11.21 1.31 -12.36
C ASP A 79 -11.68 0.08 -11.56
N ASP A 80 -12.76 0.26 -10.82
CA ASP A 80 -13.40 -0.77 -10.03
C ASP A 80 -14.05 -1.90 -10.83
N GLN A 81 -14.25 -1.66 -12.14
CA GLN A 81 -14.77 -2.66 -13.06
C GLN A 81 -13.65 -3.38 -13.82
N GLY A 82 -12.39 -3.07 -13.48
CA GLY A 82 -11.20 -3.64 -14.12
C GLY A 82 -10.89 -3.05 -15.50
N MET A 83 -11.57 -1.98 -15.91
CA MET A 83 -11.31 -1.29 -17.17
C MET A 83 -10.10 -0.37 -17.06
N PHE A 84 -9.33 -0.27 -18.15
CA PHE A 84 -8.18 0.64 -18.19
C PHE A 84 -8.64 2.09 -18.21
N ILE A 85 -8.05 2.90 -17.32
CA ILE A 85 -8.31 4.35 -17.26
C ILE A 85 -6.98 5.11 -17.29
N THR A 86 -7.05 6.37 -17.70
CA THR A 86 -5.92 7.30 -17.65
C THR A 86 -6.25 8.40 -16.62
N PRO A 87 -5.69 8.33 -15.41
CA PRO A 87 -5.92 9.37 -14.43
C PRO A 87 -5.25 10.66 -14.86
N LYS A 88 -5.81 11.79 -14.45
CA LYS A 88 -5.17 13.08 -14.68
C LYS A 88 -3.89 13.18 -13.86
N TYR A 89 -2.85 13.72 -14.49
CA TYR A 89 -1.56 13.94 -13.84
C TYR A 89 -1.69 14.78 -12.55
N ASN A 90 -0.97 14.38 -11.52
CA ASN A 90 -1.00 14.98 -10.17
C ASN A 90 -2.32 14.84 -9.39
N HIS A 91 -3.31 14.12 -9.89
CA HIS A 91 -4.49 13.87 -9.06
C HIS A 91 -4.13 12.98 -7.86
N LEU A 92 -4.75 13.24 -6.73
CA LEU A 92 -4.58 12.45 -5.52
C LEU A 92 -5.20 11.07 -5.71
N ILE A 93 -4.40 10.02 -5.54
CA ILE A 93 -4.85 8.63 -5.62
C ILE A 93 -5.34 8.15 -4.26
N PHE A 94 -4.56 8.44 -3.21
CA PHE A 94 -4.98 8.18 -1.84
C PHE A 94 -4.24 9.07 -0.86
N VAL A 95 -4.82 9.20 0.32
CA VAL A 95 -4.16 9.70 1.52
C VAL A 95 -4.52 8.77 2.69
N ALA A 96 -3.53 8.38 3.46
CA ALA A 96 -3.70 7.42 4.54
C ALA A 96 -2.87 7.78 5.76
N LYS A 97 -3.45 7.62 6.96
CA LYS A 97 -2.72 7.69 8.21
C LYS A 97 -2.13 6.32 8.51
N ILE A 98 -0.81 6.24 8.58
CA ILE A 98 -0.12 4.98 8.87
C ILE A 98 -0.47 4.56 10.31
N SER A 99 -1.04 3.38 10.44
CA SER A 99 -1.43 2.82 11.73
C SER A 99 -0.42 1.82 12.26
N GLU A 100 0.29 1.11 11.36
CA GLU A 100 1.22 0.06 11.71
C GLU A 100 2.22 -0.20 10.58
N ILE A 101 3.40 -0.67 10.97
CA ILE A 101 4.47 -1.10 10.05
C ILE A 101 4.85 -2.53 10.44
N LEU A 102 4.72 -3.45 9.50
CA LEU A 102 5.03 -4.87 9.66
C LEU A 102 6.08 -5.31 8.63
N THR A 103 6.68 -6.47 8.87
CA THR A 103 7.33 -7.22 7.79
C THR A 103 6.27 -7.97 6.97
N MET A 104 6.61 -8.37 5.76
CA MET A 104 5.73 -9.21 4.93
C MET A 104 5.34 -10.49 5.66
N LYS A 105 6.30 -11.12 6.36
CA LYS A 105 6.03 -12.31 7.18
C LYS A 105 4.97 -12.05 8.26
N GLU A 106 5.14 -10.97 9.02
CA GLU A 106 4.18 -10.61 10.07
C GLU A 106 2.82 -10.31 9.49
N TYR A 107 2.76 -9.58 8.37
CA TYR A 107 1.52 -9.28 7.67
C TYR A 107 0.79 -10.54 7.21
N LEU A 108 1.48 -11.45 6.49
CA LEU A 108 0.87 -12.67 5.95
C LEU A 108 0.41 -13.66 7.05
N LEU A 109 1.02 -13.62 8.22
CA LEU A 109 0.61 -14.40 9.39
C LEU A 109 -0.48 -13.73 10.24
N SER A 110 -0.79 -12.46 9.97
CA SER A 110 -1.78 -11.69 10.71
C SER A 110 -3.19 -11.93 10.16
N PRO A 111 -4.22 -11.91 11.01
CA PRO A 111 -5.62 -11.88 10.55
C PRO A 111 -5.95 -10.72 9.60
N LYS A 112 -5.13 -9.67 9.60
CA LYS A 112 -5.28 -8.50 8.71
C LYS A 112 -5.05 -8.83 7.24
N SER A 113 -4.38 -9.95 6.93
CA SER A 113 -4.16 -10.43 5.56
C SER A 113 -5.32 -11.28 5.01
N ASN A 114 -6.25 -11.70 5.87
CA ASN A 114 -7.33 -12.60 5.47
C ASN A 114 -8.21 -11.98 4.38
N ASN A 115 -8.46 -12.76 3.32
CA ASN A 115 -9.25 -12.36 2.15
C ASN A 115 -8.74 -11.09 1.44
N ARG A 116 -7.47 -10.72 1.65
CA ARG A 116 -6.86 -9.56 1.03
C ARG A 116 -6.24 -9.93 -0.31
N ARG A 117 -6.52 -9.12 -1.34
CA ARG A 117 -6.00 -9.33 -2.69
C ARG A 117 -4.48 -9.30 -2.76
N ASP A 118 -3.85 -8.36 -2.07
CA ASP A 118 -2.38 -8.28 -2.03
C ASP A 118 -1.76 -9.48 -1.34
N ALA A 119 -2.31 -9.94 -0.22
CA ALA A 119 -1.82 -11.11 0.49
C ALA A 119 -1.93 -12.38 -0.37
N TYR A 120 -3.08 -12.58 -1.04
CA TYR A 120 -3.26 -13.67 -2.00
C TYR A 120 -2.22 -13.60 -3.13
N THR A 121 -2.02 -12.41 -3.70
CA THR A 121 -1.03 -12.20 -4.78
C THR A 121 0.39 -12.49 -4.31
N TYR A 122 0.76 -12.07 -3.10
CA TYR A 122 2.09 -12.33 -2.54
C TYR A 122 2.33 -13.80 -2.29
N GLN A 123 1.36 -14.51 -1.75
CA GLN A 123 1.43 -15.97 -1.56
C GLN A 123 1.60 -16.69 -2.90
N TRP A 124 0.78 -16.36 -3.90
CA TRP A 124 0.89 -16.90 -5.23
C TRP A 124 2.26 -16.64 -5.90
N LEU A 125 2.82 -15.42 -5.73
CA LEU A 125 4.16 -15.11 -6.26
C LEU A 125 5.25 -15.94 -5.59
N ILE A 126 5.16 -16.17 -4.28
CA ILE A 126 6.10 -17.03 -3.54
C ILE A 126 6.04 -18.46 -4.07
N GLU A 127 4.85 -19.02 -4.20
CA GLU A 127 4.63 -20.39 -4.65
C GLU A 127 5.10 -20.61 -6.10
N LYS A 128 4.70 -19.70 -7.01
CA LYS A 128 4.95 -19.86 -8.44
C LYS A 128 6.39 -19.59 -8.84
N TYR A 129 7.02 -18.59 -8.28
CA TYR A 129 8.34 -18.13 -8.73
C TYR A 129 9.48 -18.49 -7.77
N GLY A 130 9.18 -19.15 -6.66
CA GLY A 130 10.19 -19.52 -5.67
C GLY A 130 11.00 -18.31 -5.23
N LEU A 131 10.35 -17.14 -5.15
CA LEU A 131 11.01 -15.91 -4.70
C LEU A 131 11.81 -16.24 -3.44
N ASN A 132 13.04 -15.74 -3.37
CA ASN A 132 13.87 -15.92 -2.19
C ASN A 132 13.05 -15.55 -0.95
N GLN A 133 12.40 -16.56 -0.37
CA GLN A 133 11.41 -16.37 0.71
C GLN A 133 12.00 -15.56 1.85
N SER A 134 13.31 -15.75 2.11
CA SER A 134 13.95 -15.07 3.24
C SER A 134 14.08 -13.55 3.03
N SER A 135 14.35 -13.09 1.83
CA SER A 135 14.45 -11.64 1.55
C SER A 135 13.07 -10.99 1.40
N PHE A 136 12.16 -11.65 0.68
CA PHE A 136 10.80 -11.14 0.47
C PHE A 136 10.03 -11.04 1.79
N MET A 137 10.15 -12.05 2.66
CA MET A 137 9.48 -12.06 3.97
C MET A 137 9.98 -10.96 4.94
N LYS A 138 11.15 -10.37 4.68
CA LYS A 138 11.69 -9.24 5.44
C LYS A 138 11.25 -7.87 4.89
N GLU A 139 10.63 -7.84 3.71
CA GLU A 139 10.13 -6.59 3.14
C GLU A 139 9.05 -5.95 4.03
N ILE A 140 8.85 -4.66 3.82
CA ILE A 140 8.01 -3.84 4.68
C ILE A 140 6.61 -3.73 4.08
N VAL A 141 5.61 -3.91 4.93
CA VAL A 141 4.21 -3.59 4.64
C VAL A 141 3.76 -2.45 5.54
N ILE A 142 3.24 -1.40 4.95
CA ILE A 142 2.61 -0.28 5.66
C ILE A 142 1.11 -0.54 5.71
N LEU A 143 0.52 -0.41 6.89
CA LEU A 143 -0.91 -0.54 7.11
C LEU A 143 -1.51 0.80 7.53
N ALA A 144 -2.70 1.10 7.03
CA ALA A 144 -3.47 2.28 7.40
C ALA A 144 -4.95 1.92 7.60
N ASP A 145 -5.48 2.25 8.77
CA ASP A 145 -6.89 2.04 9.14
C ASP A 145 -7.76 3.29 8.93
N ARG A 146 -7.14 4.42 8.59
CA ARG A 146 -7.80 5.68 8.23
C ARG A 146 -7.23 6.18 6.92
N PHE A 147 -8.05 6.14 5.87
CA PHE A 147 -7.63 6.55 4.55
C PHE A 147 -8.80 7.02 3.69
N ASN A 148 -8.49 7.80 2.67
CA ASN A 148 -9.35 8.07 1.52
C ASN A 148 -8.64 7.54 0.28
N TYR A 149 -9.30 6.67 -0.48
CA TYR A 149 -8.81 6.11 -1.72
C TYR A 149 -9.67 6.60 -2.88
N PHE A 150 -9.04 7.26 -3.84
CA PHE A 150 -9.67 7.90 -4.99
C PHE A 150 -9.28 7.21 -6.31
N GLY A 151 -8.58 6.08 -6.26
CA GLY A 151 -8.00 5.40 -7.41
C GLY A 151 -8.99 5.09 -8.54
N LYS A 152 -10.29 5.03 -8.23
CA LYS A 152 -11.37 4.86 -9.21
C LYS A 152 -11.78 6.16 -9.91
N SER A 153 -11.56 7.28 -9.26
CA SER A 153 -11.95 8.62 -9.72
C SER A 153 -11.01 9.66 -9.11
N PRO A 154 -9.72 9.66 -9.51
CA PRO A 154 -8.74 10.56 -8.97
C PRO A 154 -8.97 12.03 -9.42
#